data_7dff867b53ca6abf7580ae488e5199d3
#
_entry.id   7dff867b53ca6abf7580ae488e5199d3
#
_cell.length_a   1.000
_cell.length_b   1.000
_cell.length_c   1.000
_cell.angle_alpha   90.00
_cell.angle_beta   90.00
_cell.angle_gamma   90.00
#
_symmetry.space_group_name_H-M   'P 1'
#
loop_
_entity.id
_entity.type
_entity.pdbx_description
1 polymer ?
#
loop_
_entity_poly.entity_id
_entity_poly.type
_entity_poly.pdbx_seq_one_letter_code
_entity_poly.pdbx_strand_id
1 'polypeptide(L)'
;GSVSIDGQKAGETPGEFQLPAGTHKLLIDTERYVDYAADVRVEGFGRLQTLAPKLTPGWSKVTVETDPAAARVFLAGKDRGETPLSLDLDAGSYRLELRRDGFKPWVSDVQVKANEPLRIGPVKLGLPDGRLVVRSRPAGASVTIGGAYRGRTPLELDVRPALQQAVSVTREGFEPATRELAVAAGKSAV
;
A
#
# COMPACT_ATOMS: atom_id res chain seq x y z
N GLY A 1 -24.34 17.85 -10.44
CA GLY A 1 -23.59 17.17 -11.51
C GLY A 1 -23.81 17.82 -12.86
N SER A 2 -22.81 17.78 -13.71
CA SER A 2 -22.85 18.29 -15.07
C SER A 2 -23.58 17.29 -15.98
N VAL A 3 -24.49 17.79 -16.82
CA VAL A 3 -25.28 16.98 -17.78
C VAL A 3 -24.84 17.29 -19.18
N SER A 4 -24.48 16.26 -19.94
CA SER A 4 -24.25 16.34 -21.39
C SER A 4 -25.25 15.44 -22.13
N ILE A 5 -25.79 15.94 -23.22
CA ILE A 5 -26.73 15.22 -24.08
C ILE A 5 -26.19 15.26 -25.50
N ASP A 6 -26.09 14.09 -26.13
CA ASP A 6 -25.52 13.91 -27.48
C ASP A 6 -24.11 14.54 -27.62
N GLY A 7 -23.30 14.50 -26.53
CA GLY A 7 -21.96 15.05 -26.49
C GLY A 7 -21.88 16.56 -26.27
N GLN A 8 -23.01 17.27 -26.09
CA GLN A 8 -23.03 18.70 -25.80
C GLN A 8 -23.46 18.94 -24.34
N LYS A 9 -22.79 19.87 -23.65
CA LYS A 9 -23.20 20.29 -22.32
C LYS A 9 -24.58 20.92 -22.36
N ALA A 10 -25.54 20.30 -21.64
CA ALA A 10 -26.94 20.74 -21.59
C ALA A 10 -27.25 21.54 -20.32
N GLY A 11 -26.55 21.26 -19.19
CA GLY A 11 -26.81 21.93 -17.94
C GLY A 11 -26.29 21.15 -16.73
N GLU A 12 -27.03 21.23 -15.63
CA GLU A 12 -26.67 20.57 -14.38
C GLU A 12 -27.88 19.84 -13.77
N THR A 13 -27.60 18.80 -12.94
CA THR A 13 -28.62 18.11 -12.15
C THR A 13 -28.84 18.80 -10.79
N PRO A 14 -30.10 18.88 -10.29
CA PRO A 14 -31.35 18.59 -11.01
C PRO A 14 -31.64 19.64 -12.07
N GLY A 15 -32.18 19.22 -13.22
CA GLY A 15 -32.52 20.13 -14.33
C GLY A 15 -33.54 19.51 -15.25
N GLU A 16 -34.24 20.38 -15.99
CA GLU A 16 -35.18 20.01 -17.04
C GLU A 16 -34.59 20.37 -18.40
N PHE A 17 -34.68 19.46 -19.34
CA PHE A 17 -34.11 19.60 -20.69
C PHE A 17 -35.17 19.32 -21.73
N GLN A 18 -35.35 20.24 -22.67
CA GLN A 18 -36.27 20.05 -23.81
C GLN A 18 -35.52 19.36 -24.93
N LEU A 19 -35.97 18.18 -25.29
CA LEU A 19 -35.37 17.35 -26.32
C LEU A 19 -36.41 16.94 -27.36
N PRO A 20 -36.03 16.82 -28.63
CA PRO A 20 -36.91 16.23 -29.64
C PRO A 20 -37.21 14.76 -29.32
N ALA A 21 -38.27 14.20 -29.90
CA ALA A 21 -38.54 12.78 -29.80
C ALA A 21 -37.40 11.97 -30.46
N GLY A 22 -36.93 10.94 -29.77
CA GLY A 22 -35.80 10.12 -30.26
C GLY A 22 -35.00 9.49 -29.17
N THR A 23 -33.90 8.87 -29.53
CA THR A 23 -32.92 8.33 -28.57
C THR A 23 -31.75 9.29 -28.43
N HIS A 24 -31.43 9.67 -27.21
CA HIS A 24 -30.38 10.62 -26.86
C HIS A 24 -29.38 9.97 -25.95
N LYS A 25 -28.09 10.27 -26.14
CA LYS A 25 -27.03 9.84 -25.26
C LYS A 25 -26.89 10.81 -24.09
N LEU A 26 -27.20 10.32 -22.89
CA LEU A 26 -27.06 11.07 -21.64
C LEU A 26 -25.75 10.71 -20.97
N LEU A 27 -25.02 11.72 -20.55
CA LEU A 27 -23.86 11.59 -19.65
C LEU A 27 -24.07 12.52 -18.45
N ILE A 28 -23.98 11.97 -17.25
CA ILE A 28 -23.96 12.74 -16.00
C ILE A 28 -22.59 12.55 -15.35
N ASP A 29 -21.84 13.62 -15.26
CA ASP A 29 -20.57 13.70 -14.58
C ASP A 29 -20.76 14.43 -13.23
N THR A 30 -20.33 13.80 -12.15
CA THR A 30 -20.47 14.32 -10.79
C THR A 30 -19.19 14.04 -10.03
N GLU A 31 -18.65 15.05 -9.38
CA GLU A 31 -17.45 14.93 -8.57
C GLU A 31 -17.52 13.74 -7.61
N ARG A 32 -16.48 12.92 -7.58
CA ARG A 32 -16.35 11.70 -6.75
C ARG A 32 -17.34 10.58 -7.04
N TYR A 33 -18.06 10.61 -8.15
CA TYR A 33 -18.89 9.50 -8.60
C TYR A 33 -18.41 9.01 -9.97
N VAL A 34 -18.73 7.77 -10.29
CA VAL A 34 -18.51 7.22 -11.63
C VAL A 34 -19.50 7.87 -12.58
N ASP A 35 -19.02 8.30 -13.74
CA ASP A 35 -19.86 8.88 -14.79
C ASP A 35 -21.03 7.95 -15.12
N TYR A 36 -22.23 8.51 -15.12
CA TYR A 36 -23.42 7.78 -15.53
C TYR A 36 -23.69 8.04 -17.02
N ALA A 37 -23.59 7.01 -17.83
CA ALA A 37 -23.90 7.07 -19.25
C ALA A 37 -25.06 6.13 -19.60
N ALA A 38 -26.06 6.64 -20.33
CA ALA A 38 -27.22 5.87 -20.79
C ALA A 38 -27.81 6.42 -22.09
N ASP A 39 -28.40 5.54 -22.89
CA ASP A 39 -29.28 5.94 -23.99
C ASP A 39 -30.69 6.12 -23.43
N VAL A 40 -31.24 7.32 -23.57
CA VAL A 40 -32.54 7.70 -23.06
C VAL A 40 -33.48 7.93 -24.25
N ARG A 41 -34.60 7.22 -24.27
CA ARG A 41 -35.62 7.41 -25.29
C ARG A 41 -36.62 8.47 -24.84
N VAL A 42 -36.71 9.56 -25.60
CA VAL A 42 -37.69 10.65 -25.42
C VAL A 42 -38.90 10.39 -26.30
N GLU A 43 -40.11 10.34 -25.70
CA GLU A 43 -41.34 10.06 -26.43
C GLU A 43 -41.87 11.27 -27.21
N GLY A 44 -41.51 12.47 -26.78
CA GLY A 44 -42.01 13.71 -27.36
C GLY A 44 -43.44 14.07 -26.89
N PHE A 45 -44.22 14.77 -27.73
CA PHE A 45 -45.60 15.22 -27.46
C PHE A 45 -45.76 16.05 -26.16
N GLY A 46 -44.72 16.77 -25.72
CA GLY A 46 -44.75 17.58 -24.49
C GLY A 46 -44.87 16.76 -23.19
N ARG A 47 -44.64 15.46 -23.24
CA ARG A 47 -44.69 14.60 -22.05
C ARG A 47 -43.43 14.80 -21.19
N LEU A 48 -43.63 15.03 -19.91
CA LEU A 48 -42.55 15.04 -18.95
C LEU A 48 -42.16 13.59 -18.61
N GLN A 49 -40.90 13.27 -18.84
CA GLN A 49 -40.28 11.99 -18.44
C GLN A 49 -39.21 12.28 -17.37
N THR A 50 -39.28 11.60 -16.24
CA THR A 50 -38.32 11.78 -15.16
C THR A 50 -37.33 10.64 -15.13
N LEU A 51 -36.03 10.95 -15.07
CA LEU A 51 -34.95 10.01 -14.87
C LEU A 51 -34.21 10.33 -13.56
N ALA A 52 -34.12 9.37 -12.68
CA ALA A 52 -33.42 9.48 -11.38
C ALA A 52 -32.42 8.33 -11.21
N PRO A 53 -31.28 8.36 -11.89
CA PRO A 53 -30.31 7.29 -11.78
C PRO A 53 -29.63 7.30 -10.41
N LYS A 54 -29.36 6.11 -9.87
CA LYS A 54 -28.49 5.95 -8.70
C LYS A 54 -27.05 5.96 -9.17
N LEU A 55 -26.31 7.00 -8.80
CA LEU A 55 -24.89 7.10 -9.15
C LEU A 55 -24.05 6.17 -8.27
N THR A 56 -23.00 5.59 -8.86
CA THR A 56 -22.03 4.74 -8.17
C THR A 56 -20.93 5.61 -7.60
N PRO A 57 -20.64 5.51 -6.28
CA PRO A 57 -19.49 6.22 -5.71
C PRO A 57 -18.20 5.89 -6.45
N GLY A 58 -17.43 6.90 -6.84
CA GLY A 58 -16.09 6.77 -7.43
C GLY A 58 -14.99 6.55 -6.40
N TRP A 59 -15.36 6.35 -5.14
CA TRP A 59 -14.49 6.17 -3.98
C TRP A 59 -14.84 4.89 -3.21
N SER A 60 -13.97 4.49 -2.33
CA SER A 60 -14.20 3.37 -1.42
C SER A 60 -13.59 3.60 -0.06
N LYS A 61 -14.16 2.92 0.94
CA LYS A 61 -13.60 2.87 2.29
C LYS A 61 -12.39 1.94 2.30
N VAL A 62 -11.24 2.48 2.73
CA VAL A 62 -9.99 1.73 2.91
C VAL A 62 -9.68 1.67 4.40
N THR A 63 -9.55 0.46 4.93
CA THR A 63 -9.16 0.23 6.33
C THR A 63 -7.75 -0.33 6.36
N VAL A 64 -6.88 0.27 7.18
CA VAL A 64 -5.47 -0.13 7.33
C VAL A 64 -5.23 -0.54 8.78
N GLU A 65 -4.71 -1.75 8.97
CA GLU A 65 -4.36 -2.29 10.27
C GLU A 65 -2.91 -2.79 10.27
N THR A 66 -2.21 -2.66 11.41
CA THR A 66 -0.84 -3.16 11.59
C THR A 66 -0.67 -3.93 12.88
N ASP A 67 0.30 -4.82 12.89
CA ASP A 67 0.79 -5.51 14.07
C ASP A 67 2.32 -5.28 14.16
N PRO A 68 2.76 -4.51 15.19
CA PRO A 68 1.97 -3.84 16.23
C PRO A 68 1.19 -2.62 15.71
N ALA A 69 0.11 -2.26 16.40
CA ALA A 69 -0.73 -1.10 16.08
C ALA A 69 0.00 0.24 16.27
N ALA A 70 -0.65 1.37 15.96
CA ALA A 70 -0.10 2.72 16.05
C ALA A 70 1.12 2.94 15.13
N ALA A 71 1.05 2.44 13.90
CA ALA A 71 1.96 2.82 12.84
C ALA A 71 1.39 4.03 12.08
N ARG A 72 2.24 5.00 11.77
CA ARG A 72 1.87 6.15 10.93
C ARG A 72 1.63 5.71 9.50
N VAL A 73 0.55 6.18 8.92
CA VAL A 73 0.08 5.87 7.58
C VAL A 73 0.39 7.03 6.65
N PHE A 74 1.20 6.78 5.63
CA PHE A 74 1.48 7.74 4.57
C PHE A 74 0.87 7.25 3.27
N LEU A 75 0.07 8.10 2.61
CA LEU A 75 -0.46 7.87 1.27
C LEU A 75 0.11 8.92 0.32
N ALA A 76 0.76 8.46 -0.74
CA ALA A 76 1.45 9.34 -1.69
C ALA A 76 2.34 10.39 -0.97
N GLY A 77 3.04 10.00 0.09
CA GLY A 77 3.92 10.84 0.90
C GLY A 77 3.21 11.76 1.92
N LYS A 78 1.88 11.80 1.95
CA LYS A 78 1.11 12.61 2.91
C LYS A 78 0.73 11.77 4.12
N ASP A 79 1.00 12.28 5.32
CA ASP A 79 0.57 11.69 6.59
C ASP A 79 -0.97 11.70 6.70
N ARG A 80 -1.55 10.55 7.02
CA ARG A 80 -3.01 10.34 7.13
C ARG A 80 -3.46 9.94 8.53
N GLY A 81 -2.52 9.77 9.48
CA GLY A 81 -2.79 9.35 10.85
C GLY A 81 -2.16 8.01 11.19
N GLU A 82 -2.69 7.34 12.21
CA GLU A 82 -2.12 6.10 12.77
C GLU A 82 -3.10 4.93 12.68
N THR A 83 -2.53 3.71 12.54
CA THR A 83 -3.33 2.47 12.52
C THR A 83 -3.84 2.08 13.90
N PRO A 84 -5.07 1.53 14.00
CA PRO A 84 -6.00 1.23 12.90
C PRO A 84 -6.64 2.51 12.34
N LEU A 85 -6.69 2.62 11.01
CA LEU A 85 -7.17 3.80 10.31
C LEU A 85 -8.19 3.43 9.25
N SER A 86 -9.24 4.25 9.10
CA SER A 86 -10.23 4.11 8.03
C SER A 86 -10.36 5.42 7.27
N LEU A 87 -10.25 5.36 5.94
CA LEU A 87 -10.25 6.52 5.04
C LEU A 87 -11.18 6.25 3.86
N ASP A 88 -11.80 7.30 3.34
CA ASP A 88 -12.51 7.27 2.06
C ASP A 88 -11.55 7.79 0.99
N LEU A 89 -11.16 6.92 0.06
CA LEU A 89 -10.23 7.20 -1.03
C LEU A 89 -10.92 7.03 -2.38
N ASP A 90 -10.65 7.95 -3.30
CA ASP A 90 -11.12 7.83 -4.67
C ASP A 90 -10.48 6.61 -5.35
N ALA A 91 -11.14 6.05 -6.37
CA ALA A 91 -10.58 4.95 -7.13
C ALA A 91 -9.26 5.36 -7.78
N GLY A 92 -8.26 4.49 -7.67
CA GLY A 92 -6.92 4.78 -8.19
C GLY A 92 -5.83 3.96 -7.52
N SER A 93 -4.59 4.20 -7.96
CA SER A 93 -3.40 3.56 -7.40
C SER A 93 -2.73 4.48 -6.40
N TYR A 94 -2.41 3.95 -5.23
CA TYR A 94 -1.77 4.69 -4.15
C TYR A 94 -0.54 3.97 -3.66
N ARG A 95 0.54 4.71 -3.43
CA ARG A 95 1.68 4.22 -2.67
C ARG A 95 1.40 4.39 -1.19
N LEU A 96 1.22 3.27 -0.49
CA LEU A 96 1.00 3.20 0.94
C LEU A 96 2.32 2.90 1.63
N GLU A 97 2.66 3.71 2.63
CA GLU A 97 3.81 3.49 3.49
C GLU A 97 3.36 3.51 4.96
N LEU A 98 3.82 2.51 5.72
CA LEU A 98 3.56 2.37 7.15
C LEU A 98 4.88 2.50 7.90
N ARG A 99 4.93 3.44 8.86
CA ARG A 99 6.12 3.71 9.67
C ARG A 99 5.80 3.60 11.15
N ARG A 100 6.65 2.92 11.88
CA ARG A 100 6.61 2.86 13.35
C ARG A 100 8.03 2.84 13.88
N ASP A 101 8.28 3.60 14.96
CA ASP A 101 9.58 3.65 15.58
C ASP A 101 10.01 2.25 16.08
N GLY A 102 11.24 1.89 15.78
CA GLY A 102 11.79 0.58 16.11
C GLY A 102 11.43 -0.54 15.11
N PHE A 103 10.73 -0.23 14.02
CA PHE A 103 10.36 -1.18 12.98
C PHE A 103 10.85 -0.73 11.60
N LYS A 104 11.02 -1.69 10.68
CA LYS A 104 11.26 -1.37 9.27
C LYS A 104 10.03 -0.71 8.66
N PRO A 105 10.18 0.35 7.86
CA PRO A 105 9.09 0.87 7.06
C PRO A 105 8.55 -0.23 6.14
N TRP A 106 7.23 -0.33 6.06
CA TRP A 106 6.55 -1.19 5.10
C TRP A 106 5.97 -0.34 3.99
N VAL A 107 6.20 -0.72 2.74
CA VAL A 107 5.74 0.01 1.56
C VAL A 107 5.07 -0.94 0.60
N SER A 108 3.92 -0.56 0.06
CA SER A 108 3.21 -1.30 -0.98
C SER A 108 2.40 -0.35 -1.86
N ASP A 109 2.24 -0.73 -3.12
CA ASP A 109 1.27 -0.08 -3.99
C ASP A 109 -0.09 -0.79 -3.83
N VAL A 110 -1.13 0.01 -3.61
CA VAL A 110 -2.49 -0.47 -3.38
C VAL A 110 -3.43 0.10 -4.44
N GLN A 111 -4.32 -0.74 -4.96
CA GLN A 111 -5.34 -0.35 -5.93
C GLN A 111 -6.68 -0.21 -5.22
N VAL A 112 -7.24 0.99 -5.22
CA VAL A 112 -8.59 1.26 -4.73
C VAL A 112 -9.55 1.22 -5.92
N LYS A 113 -10.59 0.40 -5.83
CA LYS A 113 -11.63 0.33 -6.83
C LYS A 113 -12.87 1.07 -6.34
N ALA A 114 -13.60 1.68 -7.29
CA ALA A 114 -14.83 2.40 -6.98
C ALA A 114 -15.86 1.49 -6.31
N ASN A 115 -16.45 1.96 -5.21
CA ASN A 115 -17.49 1.26 -4.46
C ASN A 115 -17.14 -0.18 -3.99
N GLU A 116 -15.85 -0.52 -3.90
CA GLU A 116 -15.36 -1.79 -3.37
C GLU A 116 -14.51 -1.52 -2.10
N PRO A 117 -15.03 -1.77 -0.89
CA PRO A 117 -14.25 -1.59 0.33
C PRO A 117 -12.98 -2.42 0.33
N LEU A 118 -11.85 -1.79 0.70
CA LEU A 118 -10.54 -2.42 0.74
C LEU A 118 -10.04 -2.53 2.19
N ARG A 119 -9.67 -3.74 2.61
CA ARG A 119 -9.04 -3.98 3.90
C ARG A 119 -7.58 -4.38 3.71
N ILE A 120 -6.68 -3.65 4.37
CA ILE A 120 -5.24 -3.86 4.33
C ILE A 120 -4.77 -4.28 5.72
N GLY A 121 -4.31 -5.50 5.83
CA GLY A 121 -3.73 -6.02 7.07
C GLY A 121 -4.63 -6.97 7.88
N PRO A 122 -4.21 -7.25 9.10
CA PRO A 122 -3.11 -6.61 9.86
C PRO A 122 -1.72 -6.86 9.23
N VAL A 123 -1.03 -5.78 8.86
CA VAL A 123 0.32 -5.82 8.30
C VAL A 123 1.32 -6.03 9.44
N LYS A 124 2.06 -7.14 9.43
CA LYS A 124 3.12 -7.39 10.41
C LYS A 124 4.35 -6.57 10.07
N LEU A 125 4.71 -5.62 10.93
CA LEU A 125 5.91 -4.80 10.79
C LEU A 125 7.13 -5.57 11.26
N GLY A 126 8.14 -5.65 10.40
CA GLY A 126 9.40 -6.31 10.70
C GLY A 126 10.33 -5.44 11.57
N LEU A 127 11.09 -6.08 12.46
CA LEU A 127 12.15 -5.39 13.20
C LEU A 127 13.29 -5.00 12.25
N PRO A 128 14.01 -3.88 12.49
CA PRO A 128 15.19 -3.52 11.73
C PRO A 128 16.29 -4.58 11.88
N ASP A 129 17.11 -4.74 10.84
CA ASP A 129 18.23 -5.65 10.91
C ASP A 129 19.23 -5.19 11.97
N GLY A 130 19.90 -6.13 12.60
CA GLY A 130 21.06 -5.87 13.42
C GLY A 130 22.33 -5.95 12.57
N ARG A 131 23.40 -5.29 13.00
CA ARG A 131 24.69 -5.30 12.34
C ARG A 131 25.62 -6.28 13.03
N LEU A 132 26.24 -7.20 12.26
CA LEU A 132 27.22 -8.16 12.75
C LEU A 132 28.59 -7.86 12.15
N VAL A 133 29.60 -7.71 13.03
CA VAL A 133 30.98 -7.55 12.65
C VAL A 133 31.75 -8.81 13.06
N VAL A 134 32.33 -9.52 12.09
CA VAL A 134 33.12 -10.73 12.34
C VAL A 134 34.57 -10.47 11.99
N ARG A 135 35.47 -10.70 12.98
CA ARG A 135 36.91 -10.57 12.80
C ARG A 135 37.59 -11.87 13.21
N SER A 136 38.70 -12.18 12.61
CA SER A 136 39.55 -13.32 13.00
C SER A 136 41.05 -12.97 12.96
N ARG A 137 41.83 -13.71 13.67
CA ARG A 137 43.29 -13.67 13.58
C ARG A 137 43.83 -15.10 13.37
N PRO A 138 44.44 -15.36 12.19
CA PRO A 138 44.65 -14.44 11.08
C PRO A 138 43.36 -14.12 10.31
N ALA A 139 43.37 -13.01 9.57
CA ALA A 139 42.23 -12.60 8.72
C ALA A 139 42.05 -13.54 7.52
N GLY A 140 40.89 -13.43 6.82
CA GLY A 140 40.59 -14.24 5.63
C GLY A 140 39.89 -15.57 5.93
N ALA A 141 39.46 -15.79 7.17
CA ALA A 141 38.65 -16.96 7.52
C ALA A 141 37.24 -16.91 6.90
N SER A 142 36.74 -18.04 6.47
CA SER A 142 35.38 -18.17 5.93
C SER A 142 34.36 -18.05 7.08
N VAL A 143 33.32 -17.23 6.86
CA VAL A 143 32.22 -17.00 7.82
C VAL A 143 30.98 -17.66 7.33
N THR A 144 30.35 -18.46 8.17
CA THR A 144 29.06 -19.12 7.95
C THR A 144 28.07 -18.69 9.04
N ILE A 145 26.87 -18.28 8.68
CA ILE A 145 25.82 -17.86 9.61
C ILE A 145 24.56 -18.67 9.33
N GLY A 146 24.08 -19.39 10.34
CA GLY A 146 22.92 -20.27 10.18
C GLY A 146 23.13 -21.34 9.09
N GLY A 147 24.35 -21.83 8.91
CA GLY A 147 24.72 -22.82 7.89
C GLY A 147 24.99 -22.23 6.50
N ALA A 148 24.73 -20.94 6.24
CA ALA A 148 24.98 -20.30 4.96
C ALA A 148 26.29 -19.50 4.96
N TYR A 149 27.14 -19.70 3.93
CA TYR A 149 28.36 -18.92 3.72
C TYR A 149 28.02 -17.44 3.48
N ARG A 150 28.73 -16.53 4.14
CA ARG A 150 28.48 -15.08 4.08
C ARG A 150 29.68 -14.25 3.60
N GLY A 151 30.87 -14.82 3.61
CA GLY A 151 32.08 -14.12 3.19
C GLY A 151 33.30 -14.49 4.02
N ARG A 152 34.33 -13.64 3.99
CA ARG A 152 35.60 -13.85 4.74
C ARG A 152 35.88 -12.68 5.66
N THR A 153 36.53 -12.97 6.79
CA THR A 153 36.94 -11.95 7.77
C THR A 153 38.03 -11.03 7.23
N PRO A 154 38.01 -9.70 7.57
CA PRO A 154 36.98 -9.04 8.34
C PRO A 154 35.69 -8.88 7.52
N LEU A 155 34.54 -9.17 8.12
CA LEU A 155 33.23 -9.12 7.47
C LEU A 155 32.27 -8.29 8.31
N GLU A 156 31.51 -7.43 7.64
CA GLU A 156 30.44 -6.64 8.21
C GLU A 156 29.19 -6.82 7.38
N LEU A 157 28.07 -7.17 8.02
CA LEU A 157 26.81 -7.44 7.33
C LEU A 157 25.60 -7.17 8.23
N ASP A 158 24.49 -6.86 7.59
CA ASP A 158 23.21 -6.76 8.25
C ASP A 158 22.55 -8.16 8.35
N VAL A 159 22.09 -8.51 9.55
CA VAL A 159 21.46 -9.80 9.83
C VAL A 159 20.14 -9.59 10.54
N ARG A 160 19.17 -10.48 10.28
CA ARG A 160 17.89 -10.44 10.99
C ARG A 160 18.11 -10.60 12.49
N PRO A 161 17.38 -9.84 13.31
CA PRO A 161 17.44 -10.02 14.76
C PRO A 161 17.08 -11.46 15.13
N ALA A 162 17.90 -12.06 16.00
CA ALA A 162 17.69 -13.40 16.51
C ALA A 162 18.23 -13.50 17.93
N LEU A 163 17.53 -14.24 18.78
CA LEU A 163 17.98 -14.51 20.15
C LEU A 163 19.23 -15.39 20.17
N GLN A 164 19.38 -16.30 19.21
CA GLN A 164 20.53 -17.16 19.01
C GLN A 164 20.80 -17.32 17.53
N GLN A 165 21.97 -16.94 17.10
CA GLN A 165 22.47 -17.14 15.75
C GLN A 165 23.83 -17.78 15.78
N ALA A 166 23.94 -18.98 15.22
CA ALA A 166 25.19 -19.67 15.10
C ALA A 166 26.07 -19.01 14.05
N VAL A 167 27.21 -18.48 14.47
CA VAL A 167 28.27 -17.93 13.62
C VAL A 167 29.46 -18.86 13.69
N SER A 168 29.82 -19.47 12.56
CA SER A 168 30.98 -20.35 12.44
C SER A 168 32.05 -19.69 11.58
N VAL A 169 33.29 -19.75 12.05
CA VAL A 169 34.46 -19.20 11.37
C VAL A 169 35.46 -20.34 11.13
N THR A 170 35.81 -20.56 9.88
CA THR A 170 36.70 -21.67 9.47
C THR A 170 37.84 -21.15 8.61
N ARG A 171 39.05 -21.69 8.84
CA ARG A 171 40.21 -21.41 8.00
C ARG A 171 41.10 -22.66 7.94
N GLU A 172 41.65 -22.90 6.74
CA GLU A 172 42.60 -24.02 6.54
C GLU A 172 43.80 -23.93 7.50
N GLY A 173 44.12 -25.04 8.12
CA GLY A 173 45.18 -25.14 9.12
C GLY A 173 44.78 -24.66 10.54
N PHE A 174 43.51 -24.33 10.77
CA PHE A 174 42.99 -23.90 12.08
C PHE A 174 41.74 -24.68 12.47
N GLU A 175 41.52 -24.87 13.75
CA GLU A 175 40.28 -25.45 14.24
C GLU A 175 39.08 -24.51 13.99
N PRO A 176 37.91 -25.05 13.58
CA PRO A 176 36.70 -24.26 13.45
C PRO A 176 36.26 -23.63 14.76
N ALA A 177 35.93 -22.36 14.75
CA ALA A 177 35.34 -21.66 15.89
C ALA A 177 33.87 -21.37 15.61
N THR A 178 32.97 -21.80 16.51
CA THR A 178 31.54 -21.52 16.43
C THR A 178 31.07 -20.82 17.70
N ARG A 179 30.29 -19.76 17.53
CA ARG A 179 29.63 -19.03 18.62
C ARG A 179 28.16 -18.80 18.30
N GLU A 180 27.36 -18.91 19.33
CA GLU A 180 25.97 -18.43 19.28
C GLU A 180 25.94 -17.00 19.79
N LEU A 181 25.38 -16.10 18.96
CA LEU A 181 25.30 -14.69 19.26
C LEU A 181 23.82 -14.23 19.20
N ALA A 182 23.44 -13.41 20.17
CA ALA A 182 22.20 -12.67 20.09
C ALA A 182 22.41 -11.40 19.25
N VAL A 183 21.64 -11.24 18.18
CA VAL A 183 21.67 -10.01 17.38
C VAL A 183 20.39 -9.25 17.65
N ALA A 184 20.51 -8.13 18.36
CA ALA A 184 19.39 -7.25 18.66
C ALA A 184 19.08 -6.32 17.48
N ALA A 185 17.79 -6.02 17.31
CA ALA A 185 17.30 -5.10 16.28
C ALA A 185 18.00 -3.73 16.39
N GLY A 186 18.53 -3.23 15.28
CA GLY A 186 19.18 -1.92 15.20
C GLY A 186 20.48 -1.79 16.00
N LYS A 187 21.02 -2.89 16.55
CA LYS A 187 22.28 -2.89 17.32
C LYS A 187 23.39 -3.65 16.60
N SER A 188 24.65 -3.29 16.89
CA SER A 188 25.82 -4.00 16.40
C SER A 188 26.23 -5.08 17.39
N ALA A 189 26.55 -6.28 16.90
CA ALA A 189 27.21 -7.37 17.60
C ALA A 189 28.60 -7.58 16.98
N VAL A 190 29.64 -7.83 17.84
CA VAL A 190 31.04 -8.01 17.43
C VAL A 190 31.56 -9.34 17.95
#